data_9d4b1ae6aac5fdd91c28cefc61aa60bb
#
_entry.id   9d4b1ae6aac5fdd91c28cefc61aa60bb
#
_cell.length_a   1.000
_cell.length_b   1.000
_cell.length_c   1.000
_cell.angle_alpha   90.00
_cell.angle_beta   90.00
_cell.angle_gamma   90.00
#
_symmetry.space_group_name_H-M   'P 1'
#
loop_
_entity.id
_entity.type
_entity.pdbx_description
1 polymer ?
#
loop_
_entity_poly.entity_id
_entity_poly.type
_entity_poly.pdbx_seq_one_letter_code
_entity_poly.pdbx_strand_id
1 'polypeptide(L)'
;MGGGLLAATLPAQAHRAKAALTLVRWNAAAKLLEVEHKLHAHDAEVALSQQAGIATPDLSRLEDQAKLALYVEARFSLTPPGGKPLALKLLGAELEGDHIFVYQELALQAPPQALAVEDGILRDVFRTQLNQVNFDMAGGDPAHIRTLTFNGQDKAESVTFDR
;
A
#
# COMPACT_ATOMS: atom_id res chain seq x y z
N MET A 1 57.18 7.69 19.01
CA MET A 1 56.02 8.58 18.85
C MET A 1 55.05 7.91 17.90
N GLY A 2 54.01 7.26 18.42
CA GLY A 2 52.98 6.58 17.67
C GLY A 2 51.74 7.46 17.52
N GLY A 3 51.48 7.98 16.34
CA GLY A 3 50.25 8.70 16.02
C GLY A 3 49.13 7.71 15.69
N GLY A 4 48.20 7.51 16.66
CA GLY A 4 47.01 6.75 16.37
C GLY A 4 46.01 7.56 15.54
N LEU A 5 45.71 7.13 14.32
CA LEU A 5 44.59 7.62 13.55
C LEU A 5 43.29 7.11 14.18
N LEU A 6 42.55 7.99 14.81
CA LEU A 6 41.14 7.75 15.16
C LEU A 6 40.31 7.80 13.87
N ALA A 7 39.98 6.64 13.33
CA ALA A 7 38.97 6.54 12.29
C ALA A 7 37.58 6.84 12.89
N ALA A 8 37.05 8.02 12.63
CA ALA A 8 35.70 8.36 12.95
C ALA A 8 34.77 7.54 12.04
N THR A 9 34.17 6.48 12.57
CA THR A 9 33.08 5.77 11.91
C THR A 9 31.85 6.67 11.94
N LEU A 10 31.57 7.33 10.83
CA LEU A 10 30.27 7.98 10.61
C LEU A 10 29.19 6.88 10.66
N PRO A 11 28.11 7.08 11.44
CA PRO A 11 27.00 6.16 11.38
C PRO A 11 26.44 6.20 9.95
N ALA A 12 26.52 5.09 9.24
CA ALA A 12 25.81 4.93 8.00
C ALA A 12 24.29 5.03 8.33
N GLN A 13 23.71 6.21 8.11
CA GLN A 13 22.27 6.34 8.09
C GLN A 13 21.81 5.50 6.90
N ALA A 14 21.37 4.27 7.18
CA ALA A 14 20.64 3.48 6.22
C ALA A 14 19.39 4.29 5.85
N HIS A 15 19.43 4.94 4.69
CA HIS A 15 18.25 5.59 4.13
C HIS A 15 17.22 4.48 3.93
N ARG A 16 16.26 4.41 4.84
CA ARG A 16 15.17 3.46 4.75
C ARG A 16 14.42 3.74 3.46
N ALA A 17 14.32 2.72 2.59
CA ALA A 17 13.55 2.82 1.37
C ALA A 17 12.09 3.16 1.72
N LYS A 18 11.54 4.18 1.06
CA LYS A 18 10.12 4.53 1.17
C LYS A 18 9.34 3.48 0.40
N ALA A 19 8.63 2.60 1.12
CA ALA A 19 7.91 1.49 0.53
C ALA A 19 6.56 1.28 1.20
N ALA A 20 5.56 0.88 0.41
CA ALA A 20 4.27 0.41 0.87
C ALA A 20 3.96 -0.93 0.21
N LEU A 21 3.19 -1.76 0.89
CA LEU A 21 2.76 -3.06 0.40
C LEU A 21 1.25 -3.13 0.40
N THR A 22 0.68 -3.60 -0.70
CA THR A 22 -0.75 -3.92 -0.81
C THR A 22 -0.89 -5.41 -1.09
N LEU A 23 -1.77 -6.08 -0.36
CA LEU A 23 -2.19 -7.45 -0.63
C LEU A 23 -3.63 -7.43 -1.13
N VAL A 24 -3.87 -7.99 -2.30
CA VAL A 24 -5.19 -8.22 -2.88
C VAL A 24 -5.44 -9.73 -2.88
N ARG A 25 -6.45 -10.18 -2.15
CA ARG A 25 -6.74 -11.60 -1.95
C ARG A 25 -8.18 -11.95 -2.31
N TRP A 26 -8.36 -13.07 -2.98
CA TRP A 26 -9.67 -13.68 -3.18
C TRP A 26 -10.01 -14.65 -2.04
N ASN A 27 -11.03 -14.31 -1.28
CA ASN A 27 -11.61 -15.19 -0.28
C ASN A 27 -12.77 -15.97 -0.91
N ALA A 28 -12.51 -17.20 -1.35
CA ALA A 28 -13.48 -18.02 -2.07
C ALA A 28 -14.67 -18.42 -1.20
N ALA A 29 -14.46 -18.63 0.10
CA ALA A 29 -15.51 -19.03 1.04
C ALA A 29 -16.51 -17.89 1.27
N ALA A 30 -16.02 -16.67 1.41
CA ALA A 30 -16.84 -15.48 1.63
C ALA A 30 -17.29 -14.80 0.33
N LYS A 31 -16.72 -15.18 -0.82
CA LYS A 31 -16.87 -14.48 -2.10
C LYS A 31 -16.52 -12.99 -2.01
N LEU A 32 -15.42 -12.72 -1.33
CA LEU A 32 -14.88 -11.36 -1.14
C LEU A 32 -13.54 -11.20 -1.83
N LEU A 33 -13.36 -10.07 -2.51
CA LEU A 33 -12.06 -9.52 -2.85
C LEU A 33 -11.64 -8.64 -1.68
N GLU A 34 -10.61 -9.05 -0.96
CA GLU A 34 -10.08 -8.37 0.20
C GLU A 34 -8.81 -7.62 -0.17
N VAL A 35 -8.68 -6.38 0.29
CA VAL A 35 -7.50 -5.53 0.05
C VAL A 35 -6.98 -5.01 1.37
N GLU A 36 -5.69 -5.24 1.61
CA GLU A 36 -4.97 -4.76 2.77
C GLU A 36 -3.78 -3.92 2.32
N HIS A 37 -3.73 -2.67 2.78
CA HIS A 37 -2.58 -1.78 2.55
C HIS A 37 -1.77 -1.66 3.83
N LYS A 38 -0.47 -1.91 3.74
CA LYS A 38 0.49 -1.77 4.83
C LYS A 38 1.42 -0.61 4.56
N LEU A 39 1.35 0.42 5.38
CA LEU A 39 2.19 1.61 5.30
C LEU A 39 3.01 1.78 6.58
N HIS A 40 4.14 2.45 6.47
CA HIS A 40 4.84 2.89 7.65
C HIS A 40 4.08 4.04 8.32
N ALA A 41 3.82 3.95 9.62
CA ALA A 41 3.00 4.93 10.35
C ALA A 41 3.54 6.36 10.21
N HIS A 42 4.85 6.55 10.40
CA HIS A 42 5.45 7.88 10.24
C HIS A 42 5.28 8.46 8.83
N ASP A 43 5.44 7.63 7.78
CA ASP A 43 5.27 8.11 6.40
C ASP A 43 3.80 8.47 6.11
N ALA A 44 2.86 7.74 6.70
CA ALA A 44 1.43 8.04 6.63
C ALA A 44 1.08 9.35 7.36
N GLU A 45 1.68 9.62 8.51
CA GLU A 45 1.51 10.90 9.22
C GLU A 45 2.05 12.07 8.40
N VAL A 46 3.21 11.92 7.75
CA VAL A 46 3.73 12.93 6.83
C VAL A 46 2.74 13.20 5.68
N ALA A 47 2.12 12.15 5.13
CA ALA A 47 1.10 12.29 4.09
C ALA A 47 -0.14 13.05 4.61
N LEU A 48 -0.63 12.75 5.80
CA LEU A 48 -1.73 13.48 6.41
C LEU A 48 -1.41 14.96 6.63
N SER A 49 -0.18 15.27 7.05
CA SER A 49 0.26 16.65 7.21
C SER A 49 0.26 17.40 5.88
N GLN A 50 0.81 16.81 4.83
CA GLN A 50 1.01 17.48 3.54
C GLN A 50 -0.26 17.50 2.68
N GLN A 51 -1.05 16.44 2.69
CA GLN A 51 -2.17 16.25 1.77
C GLN A 51 -3.54 16.56 2.42
N ALA A 52 -3.66 16.40 3.73
CA ALA A 52 -4.88 16.70 4.48
C ALA A 52 -4.79 17.95 5.36
N GLY A 53 -3.63 18.63 5.40
CA GLY A 53 -3.42 19.87 6.15
C GLY A 53 -3.51 19.68 7.68
N ILE A 54 -3.26 18.48 8.19
CA ILE A 54 -3.28 18.20 9.63
C ILE A 54 -1.95 18.65 10.22
N ALA A 55 -1.97 19.61 11.14
CA ALA A 55 -0.76 20.21 11.69
C ALA A 55 0.09 19.20 12.49
N THR A 56 -0.55 18.34 13.27
CA THR A 56 0.10 17.32 14.12
C THR A 56 -0.65 15.99 13.98
N PRO A 57 -0.42 15.25 12.87
CA PRO A 57 -1.06 13.95 12.70
C PRO A 57 -0.60 12.97 13.79
N ASP A 58 -1.53 12.15 14.25
CA ASP A 58 -1.27 11.14 15.27
C ASP A 58 -2.18 9.92 14.99
N LEU A 59 -1.60 8.87 14.41
CA LEU A 59 -2.33 7.67 14.02
C LEU A 59 -2.78 6.79 15.23
N SER A 60 -2.46 7.17 16.45
CA SER A 60 -3.12 6.58 17.62
C SER A 60 -4.57 7.07 17.78
N ARG A 61 -4.95 8.16 17.09
CA ARG A 61 -6.31 8.71 17.10
C ARG A 61 -7.14 8.14 15.96
N LEU A 62 -8.34 7.68 16.27
CA LEU A 62 -9.28 7.13 15.29
C LEU A 62 -9.64 8.11 14.17
N GLU A 63 -9.73 9.41 14.49
CA GLU A 63 -10.00 10.44 13.48
C GLU A 63 -8.91 10.52 12.42
N ASP A 64 -7.64 10.47 12.81
CA ASP A 64 -6.52 10.53 11.86
C ASP A 64 -6.38 9.20 11.09
N GLN A 65 -6.68 8.07 11.72
CA GLN A 65 -6.80 6.79 11.02
C GLN A 65 -7.90 6.84 9.94
N ALA A 66 -9.07 7.40 10.25
CA ALA A 66 -10.15 7.56 9.27
C ALA A 66 -9.76 8.46 8.10
N LYS A 67 -9.07 9.58 8.37
CA LYS A 67 -8.57 10.48 7.32
C LYS A 67 -7.51 9.79 6.45
N LEU A 68 -6.64 8.98 7.05
CA LEU A 68 -5.67 8.20 6.29
C LEU A 68 -6.36 7.16 5.41
N ALA A 69 -7.37 6.48 5.93
CA ALA A 69 -8.13 5.50 5.16
C ALA A 69 -8.76 6.12 3.90
N LEU A 70 -9.35 7.31 4.01
CA LEU A 70 -9.86 8.07 2.88
C LEU A 70 -8.76 8.53 1.91
N TYR A 71 -7.59 8.90 2.43
CA TYR A 71 -6.42 9.24 1.61
C TYR A 71 -5.98 8.05 0.75
N VAL A 72 -5.92 6.85 1.34
CA VAL A 72 -5.54 5.60 0.65
C VAL A 72 -6.61 5.23 -0.39
N GLU A 73 -7.88 5.25 -0.02
CA GLU A 73 -9.01 4.95 -0.93
C GLU A 73 -8.96 5.80 -2.21
N ALA A 74 -8.66 7.09 -2.08
CA ALA A 74 -8.57 8.00 -3.22
C ALA A 74 -7.38 7.74 -4.16
N ARG A 75 -6.42 6.89 -3.79
CA ARG A 75 -5.15 6.67 -4.50
C ARG A 75 -4.92 5.25 -4.97
N PHE A 76 -5.86 4.37 -4.72
CA PHE A 76 -5.78 2.98 -5.14
C PHE A 76 -7.03 2.59 -5.93
N SER A 77 -6.85 1.95 -7.07
CA SER A 77 -7.97 1.43 -7.85
C SER A 77 -7.65 0.12 -8.55
N LEU A 78 -8.68 -0.71 -8.67
CA LEU A 78 -8.68 -1.96 -9.41
C LEU A 78 -9.76 -1.87 -10.48
N THR A 79 -9.39 -2.03 -11.75
CA THR A 79 -10.32 -1.89 -12.87
C THR A 79 -10.32 -3.15 -13.75
N PRO A 80 -11.45 -3.86 -13.92
CA PRO A 80 -11.54 -4.98 -14.84
C PRO A 80 -11.38 -4.51 -16.28
N PRO A 81 -10.90 -5.37 -17.22
CA PRO A 81 -10.78 -5.01 -18.62
C PRO A 81 -12.12 -4.52 -19.21
N GLY A 82 -12.07 -3.34 -19.83
CA GLY A 82 -13.26 -2.72 -20.44
C GLY A 82 -14.35 -2.28 -19.46
N GLY A 83 -14.10 -2.37 -18.17
CA GLY A 83 -15.04 -2.01 -17.10
C GLY A 83 -14.74 -0.66 -16.46
N LYS A 84 -15.44 -0.41 -15.36
CA LYS A 84 -15.22 0.73 -14.47
C LYS A 84 -14.41 0.26 -13.25
N PRO A 85 -13.74 1.19 -12.52
CA PRO A 85 -13.12 0.86 -11.26
C PRO A 85 -14.07 0.14 -10.32
N LEU A 86 -13.58 -0.91 -9.66
CA LEU A 86 -14.33 -1.67 -8.66
C LEU A 86 -14.65 -0.76 -7.47
N ALA A 87 -15.90 -0.78 -7.01
CA ALA A 87 -16.35 0.00 -5.85
C ALA A 87 -15.91 -0.71 -4.54
N LEU A 88 -14.61 -0.67 -4.25
CA LEU A 88 -14.08 -1.22 -3.00
C LEU A 88 -14.70 -0.48 -1.82
N LYS A 89 -15.25 -1.23 -0.86
CA LYS A 89 -15.78 -0.69 0.38
C LYS A 89 -14.66 -0.51 1.39
N LEU A 90 -14.45 0.71 1.83
CA LEU A 90 -13.50 1.01 2.89
C LEU A 90 -14.03 0.48 4.24
N LEU A 91 -13.23 -0.31 4.94
CA LEU A 91 -13.57 -0.87 6.24
C LEU A 91 -13.00 -0.04 7.39
N GLY A 92 -11.79 0.51 7.22
CA GLY A 92 -11.12 1.31 8.22
C GLY A 92 -9.61 1.13 8.19
N ALA A 93 -8.97 1.59 9.26
CA ALA A 93 -7.54 1.48 9.46
C ALA A 93 -7.21 1.02 10.88
N GLU A 94 -6.04 0.42 11.07
CA GLU A 94 -5.55 -0.07 12.35
C GLU A 94 -4.05 0.16 12.48
N LEU A 95 -3.65 0.80 13.57
CA LEU A 95 -2.24 0.99 13.90
C LEU A 95 -1.69 -0.22 14.64
N GLU A 96 -0.65 -0.84 14.10
CA GLU A 96 0.02 -1.98 14.70
C GLU A 96 1.53 -1.77 14.70
N GLY A 97 2.09 -1.50 15.87
CA GLY A 97 3.50 -1.16 16.02
C GLY A 97 3.86 0.11 15.25
N ASP A 98 4.80 0.00 14.33
CA ASP A 98 5.26 1.10 13.46
C ASP A 98 4.60 1.11 12.06
N HIS A 99 3.54 0.31 11.89
CA HIS A 99 2.77 0.24 10.65
C HIS A 99 1.29 0.57 10.88
N ILE A 100 0.70 1.16 9.85
CA ILE A 100 -0.75 1.35 9.74
C ILE A 100 -1.27 0.47 8.61
N PHE A 101 -2.34 -0.26 8.90
CA PHE A 101 -3.05 -1.09 7.93
C PHE A 101 -4.35 -0.40 7.54
N VAL A 102 -4.68 -0.43 6.25
CA VAL A 102 -5.97 0.07 5.73
C VAL A 102 -6.63 -1.07 4.98
N TYR A 103 -7.91 -1.31 5.29
CA TYR A 103 -8.66 -2.44 4.79
C TYR A 103 -9.81 -2.01 3.89
N GLN A 104 -9.94 -2.70 2.74
CA GLN A 104 -11.07 -2.55 1.82
C GLN A 104 -11.56 -3.94 1.40
N GLU A 105 -12.82 -4.04 0.97
CA GLU A 105 -13.39 -5.28 0.45
C GLU A 105 -14.43 -5.02 -0.64
N LEU A 106 -14.69 -6.05 -1.43
CA LEU A 106 -15.79 -6.05 -2.39
C LEU A 106 -16.34 -7.48 -2.57
N ALA A 107 -17.66 -7.62 -2.45
CA ALA A 107 -18.33 -8.88 -2.79
C ALA A 107 -18.39 -9.05 -4.32
N LEU A 108 -17.93 -10.20 -4.81
CA LEU A 108 -17.95 -10.58 -6.21
C LEU A 108 -18.49 -12.01 -6.36
N GLN A 109 -19.08 -12.33 -7.52
CA GLN A 109 -19.55 -13.69 -7.80
C GLN A 109 -18.41 -14.68 -8.09
N ALA A 110 -17.29 -14.16 -8.64
CA ALA A 110 -16.10 -14.93 -8.98
C ALA A 110 -14.85 -14.04 -8.87
N PRO A 111 -13.66 -14.64 -8.73
CA PRO A 111 -12.42 -13.86 -8.73
C PRO A 111 -12.22 -13.19 -10.09
N PRO A 112 -11.67 -11.97 -10.14
CA PRO A 112 -11.29 -11.32 -11.38
C PRO A 112 -10.23 -12.16 -12.12
N GLN A 113 -10.26 -12.12 -13.45
CA GLN A 113 -9.27 -12.82 -14.29
C GLN A 113 -8.12 -11.89 -14.72
N ALA A 114 -8.38 -10.61 -14.76
CA ALA A 114 -7.41 -9.58 -15.06
C ALA A 114 -7.84 -8.27 -14.41
N LEU A 115 -6.88 -7.42 -14.08
CA LEU A 115 -7.11 -6.10 -13.51
C LEU A 115 -6.08 -5.10 -14.08
N ALA A 116 -6.53 -3.89 -14.36
CA ALA A 116 -5.66 -2.72 -14.38
C ALA A 116 -5.61 -2.14 -12.98
N VAL A 117 -4.44 -1.79 -12.51
CA VAL A 117 -4.17 -1.38 -11.13
C VAL A 117 -3.51 -0.02 -11.12
N GLU A 118 -4.02 0.89 -10.33
CA GLU A 118 -3.37 2.16 -10.02
C GLU A 118 -3.05 2.19 -8.54
N ASP A 119 -1.81 2.52 -8.21
CA ASP A 119 -1.36 2.69 -6.83
C ASP A 119 -0.52 3.96 -6.71
N GLY A 120 -1.17 5.02 -6.26
CA GLY A 120 -0.58 6.34 -6.00
C GLY A 120 -0.29 6.60 -4.51
N ILE A 121 -0.47 5.61 -3.64
CA ILE A 121 -0.32 5.78 -2.20
C ILE A 121 1.10 6.26 -1.86
N LEU A 122 1.19 7.36 -1.11
CA LEU A 122 2.44 8.04 -0.70
C LEU A 122 3.33 8.56 -1.87
N ARG A 123 2.98 8.32 -3.12
CA ARG A 123 3.78 8.74 -4.28
C ARG A 123 3.66 10.24 -4.59
N ASP A 124 2.63 10.89 -4.11
CA ASP A 124 2.44 12.34 -4.13
C ASP A 124 3.22 13.06 -3.00
N VAL A 125 3.75 12.29 -2.05
CA VAL A 125 4.51 12.79 -0.90
C VAL A 125 6.01 12.52 -1.06
N PHE A 126 6.36 11.31 -1.48
CA PHE A 126 7.75 10.88 -1.60
C PHE A 126 8.11 10.52 -3.04
N ARG A 127 9.06 11.23 -3.62
CA ARG A 127 9.53 11.00 -5.01
C ARG A 127 10.17 9.63 -5.22
N THR A 128 10.71 9.03 -4.16
CA THR A 128 11.37 7.73 -4.19
C THR A 128 10.48 6.61 -3.65
N GLN A 129 9.16 6.88 -3.52
CA GLN A 129 8.21 5.87 -3.06
C GLN A 129 8.18 4.68 -4.02
N LEU A 130 8.22 3.48 -3.45
CA LEU A 130 8.05 2.22 -4.14
C LEU A 130 6.84 1.51 -3.53
N ASN A 131 5.83 1.21 -4.36
CA ASN A 131 4.67 0.45 -3.94
C ASN A 131 4.68 -0.91 -4.60
N GLN A 132 4.41 -1.94 -3.83
CA GLN A 132 4.28 -3.31 -4.30
C GLN A 132 2.86 -3.79 -4.04
N VAL A 133 2.23 -4.36 -5.06
CA VAL A 133 0.90 -4.97 -4.95
C VAL A 133 1.03 -6.45 -5.25
N ASN A 134 0.71 -7.28 -4.27
CA ASN A 134 0.69 -8.73 -4.39
C ASN A 134 -0.75 -9.22 -4.53
N PHE A 135 -0.96 -10.13 -5.45
CA PHE A 135 -2.26 -10.74 -5.73
C PHE A 135 -2.24 -12.21 -5.39
N ASP A 136 -3.11 -12.62 -4.47
CA ASP A 136 -3.39 -14.01 -4.13
C ASP A 136 -4.83 -14.37 -4.53
N MET A 137 -4.99 -14.89 -5.73
CA MET A 137 -6.29 -15.33 -6.25
C MET A 137 -6.53 -16.83 -6.09
N ALA A 138 -5.57 -17.57 -5.54
CA ALA A 138 -5.57 -19.04 -5.47
C ALA A 138 -5.36 -19.59 -4.06
N GLY A 139 -5.66 -18.83 -3.03
CA GLY A 139 -5.66 -19.31 -1.64
C GLY A 139 -4.28 -19.57 -1.06
N GLY A 140 -3.28 -18.76 -1.41
CA GLY A 140 -1.94 -18.79 -0.84
C GLY A 140 -0.95 -19.69 -1.59
N ASP A 141 -1.31 -20.23 -2.74
CA ASP A 141 -0.38 -21.00 -3.58
C ASP A 141 0.70 -20.06 -4.17
N PRO A 142 1.99 -20.19 -3.77
CA PRO A 142 3.05 -19.31 -4.22
C PRO A 142 3.23 -19.28 -5.75
N ALA A 143 2.90 -20.38 -6.45
CA ALA A 143 3.00 -20.46 -7.90
C ALA A 143 2.01 -19.51 -8.62
N HIS A 144 0.93 -19.13 -7.94
CA HIS A 144 -0.13 -18.27 -8.47
C HIS A 144 -0.12 -16.85 -7.90
N ILE A 145 0.83 -16.51 -7.04
CA ILE A 145 1.02 -15.12 -6.62
C ILE A 145 1.53 -14.30 -7.80
N ARG A 146 0.92 -13.14 -8.02
CA ARG A 146 1.38 -12.15 -9.00
C ARG A 146 1.74 -10.85 -8.28
N THR A 147 2.76 -10.17 -8.73
CA THR A 147 3.27 -8.95 -8.11
C THR A 147 3.39 -7.85 -9.16
N LEU A 148 2.88 -6.68 -8.84
CA LEU A 148 3.14 -5.43 -9.55
C LEU A 148 3.97 -4.51 -8.67
N THR A 149 4.82 -3.71 -9.29
CA THR A 149 5.64 -2.71 -8.61
C THR A 149 5.44 -1.36 -9.27
N PHE A 150 5.17 -0.34 -8.46
CA PHE A 150 4.96 1.04 -8.90
C PHE A 150 6.06 1.93 -8.36
N ASN A 151 6.72 2.65 -9.23
CA ASN A 151 7.75 3.63 -8.89
C ASN A 151 7.72 4.81 -9.87
N GLY A 152 8.38 5.91 -9.50
CA GLY A 152 8.54 7.08 -10.37
C GLY A 152 7.22 7.60 -10.92
N GLN A 153 7.07 7.59 -12.26
CA GLN A 153 5.92 8.12 -12.99
C GLN A 153 4.88 7.06 -13.39
N ASP A 154 5.02 5.81 -12.93
CA ASP A 154 4.10 4.74 -13.28
C ASP A 154 2.66 5.13 -12.91
N LYS A 155 1.74 4.95 -13.85
CA LYS A 155 0.31 5.25 -13.64
C LYS A 155 -0.47 3.98 -13.39
N ALA A 156 -0.78 3.24 -14.44
CA ALA A 156 -1.53 1.99 -14.36
C ALA A 156 -0.68 0.84 -14.87
N GLU A 157 -0.75 -0.29 -14.19
CA GLU A 157 -0.15 -1.56 -14.56
C GLU A 157 -1.24 -2.62 -14.69
N SER A 158 -1.05 -3.59 -15.56
CA SER A 158 -2.02 -4.67 -15.77
C SER A 158 -1.50 -6.00 -15.29
N VAL A 159 -2.38 -6.80 -14.71
CA VAL A 159 -2.10 -8.15 -14.25
C VAL A 159 -3.18 -9.12 -14.75
N THR A 160 -2.79 -10.33 -15.10
CA THR A 160 -3.68 -11.45 -15.44
C THR A 160 -3.45 -12.59 -14.47
N PHE A 161 -4.52 -13.31 -14.16
CA PHE A 161 -4.50 -14.44 -13.24
C PHE A 161 -4.82 -15.71 -14.03
N ASP A 162 -3.84 -16.60 -14.12
CA ASP A 162 -4.03 -17.93 -14.70
C ASP A 162 -4.86 -18.78 -13.74
N ARG A 163 -5.74 -19.59 -14.28
CA ARG A 163 -6.50 -20.59 -13.52
C ARG A 163 -5.76 -21.90 -13.45
#